data_08942f0a82cdf26c095394f2fdaf4d62
#
_entry.id   08942f0a82cdf26c095394f2fdaf4d62
#
_cell.length_a   1.000
_cell.length_b   1.000
_cell.length_c   1.000
_cell.angle_alpha   90.00
_cell.angle_beta   90.00
_cell.angle_gamma   90.00
#
_symmetry.space_group_name_H-M   'P 1'
#
loop_
_entity.id
_entity.type
_entity.pdbx_description
1 polymer ?
#
loop_
_entity_poly.entity_id
_entity_poly.type
_entity_poly.pdbx_seq_one_letter_code
_entity_poly.pdbx_strand_id
1 'polypeptide(L)'
;MSDLSVKRGNEIPFKRFSATLDCSRNAVVTVESFKKWVDIIAALGYNLTSLYMEDTYEVDGHPYFGHGRGRYSKDELKEMNAYARSKGVELFPSINTLGHMDTIYRWPQYKAINDASDILLCEDERTYEFIEKMIATCAECFDSRIISVSMDEAELLGRGKYLELHGYHKSLDILKRHMARVCEMTDRYGYEMMLVAGDMPVRLATGNDSYIDPNKTVTADVSDLMPKNAALMYWEYYKRDKEIYKAHMAIHQQIKADNLWYLGAVWSWHSFSPENYYSTRALHNSMQACREMGIENVEICTYGDDGAECGRFAVLPSVFYASRIAKGITDEEQIKREFEEMFHIAYDDFLLLDLTQRREGEIYGSHPQRYILYNDPFIGLMDLTIPDHTRADHEELMELLKPHCSHPEWGYLFRTMYDLCAVTAAKCDIGMRIRAAYEAGDKAELGRLAVELRRIRGLVENFYESFRYQWMKENKPHGFDVSDIRLGGVMTRLSHCADRLEDYIRGDIDRIEELEEVLLDMRTPASADYGQRKYLNYWDRNARQYCDITSANMLFKPRTC
;
A
#
# COMPACT_ATOMS: atom_id res chain seq x y z
N MET A 1 -30.60 8.87 -1.02
CA MET A 1 -29.86 8.40 -2.21
C MET A 1 -30.82 8.45 -3.39
N SER A 2 -30.67 9.45 -4.25
CA SER A 2 -31.45 9.57 -5.48
C SER A 2 -30.93 8.57 -6.51
N ASP A 3 -31.83 7.98 -7.22
CA ASP A 3 -31.69 6.95 -8.26
C ASP A 3 -30.55 7.29 -9.25
N LEU A 4 -29.42 6.60 -9.16
CA LEU A 4 -28.31 6.70 -10.09
C LEU A 4 -28.58 5.84 -11.33
N SER A 5 -29.52 6.24 -12.16
CA SER A 5 -29.73 5.65 -13.48
C SER A 5 -28.74 6.22 -14.48
N VAL A 6 -27.54 5.67 -14.55
CA VAL A 6 -26.56 5.98 -15.59
C VAL A 6 -27.02 5.38 -16.92
N LYS A 7 -27.21 6.21 -17.94
CA LYS A 7 -27.45 5.78 -19.31
C LYS A 7 -26.32 4.84 -19.75
N ARG A 8 -26.67 3.61 -20.19
CA ARG A 8 -25.72 2.65 -20.79
C ARG A 8 -25.13 3.26 -22.07
N GLY A 9 -23.96 3.88 -21.93
CA GLY A 9 -23.14 4.36 -23.02
C GLY A 9 -21.73 3.82 -22.87
N ASN A 10 -21.24 3.10 -23.87
CA ASN A 10 -19.94 2.43 -24.01
C ASN A 10 -19.68 1.33 -22.99
N GLU A 11 -19.84 0.09 -23.42
CA GLU A 11 -19.50 -1.10 -22.63
C GLU A 11 -18.00 -1.16 -22.39
N ILE A 12 -17.60 -1.57 -21.20
CA ILE A 12 -16.19 -1.83 -20.86
C ILE A 12 -15.74 -3.07 -21.66
N PRO A 13 -14.66 -3.01 -22.44
CA PRO A 13 -14.25 -4.10 -23.32
C PRO A 13 -13.59 -5.27 -22.57
N PHE A 14 -13.33 -5.13 -21.27
CA PHE A 14 -12.75 -6.18 -20.46
C PHE A 14 -13.85 -7.14 -19.98
N LYS A 15 -13.60 -8.43 -20.14
CA LYS A 15 -14.49 -9.49 -19.65
C LYS A 15 -14.61 -9.44 -18.13
N ARG A 16 -13.48 -9.19 -17.46
CA ARG A 16 -13.40 -8.99 -16.02
C ARG A 16 -12.69 -7.68 -15.74
N PHE A 17 -13.35 -6.82 -15.03
CA PHE A 17 -12.82 -5.53 -14.62
C PHE A 17 -13.06 -5.35 -13.13
N SER A 18 -11.97 -5.47 -12.35
CA SER A 18 -11.97 -5.52 -10.89
C SER A 18 -11.35 -4.28 -10.26
N ALA A 19 -11.88 -3.90 -9.10
CA ALA A 19 -11.25 -2.96 -8.19
C ALA A 19 -11.15 -3.59 -6.80
N THR A 20 -9.93 -3.79 -6.29
CA THR A 20 -9.63 -4.60 -5.11
C THR A 20 -9.26 -3.76 -3.91
N LEU A 21 -9.76 -4.14 -2.74
CA LEU A 21 -9.40 -3.54 -1.45
C LEU A 21 -8.35 -4.40 -0.74
N ASP A 22 -7.27 -3.76 -0.31
CA ASP A 22 -6.30 -4.39 0.59
C ASP A 22 -6.79 -4.29 2.04
N CYS A 23 -6.94 -5.44 2.70
CA CYS A 23 -7.32 -5.57 4.10
C CYS A 23 -6.21 -6.22 4.95
N SER A 24 -5.01 -6.37 4.39
CA SER A 24 -3.90 -7.11 5.01
C SER A 24 -3.00 -6.24 5.90
N ARG A 25 -2.90 -4.94 5.62
CA ARG A 25 -1.90 -4.05 6.20
C ARG A 25 -2.48 -3.15 7.31
N ASN A 26 -2.90 -3.73 8.41
CA ASN A 26 -3.56 -3.15 9.59
C ASN A 26 -5.02 -2.75 9.36
N ALA A 27 -5.34 -1.98 8.32
CA ALA A 27 -6.69 -1.50 8.08
C ALA A 27 -7.57 -2.58 7.44
N VAL A 28 -8.56 -3.05 8.17
CA VAL A 28 -9.61 -3.95 7.69
C VAL A 28 -10.88 -3.12 7.54
N VAL A 29 -11.37 -2.94 6.31
CA VAL A 29 -12.56 -2.11 6.07
C VAL A 29 -13.80 -2.69 6.74
N THR A 30 -14.70 -1.80 7.20
CA THR A 30 -15.99 -2.25 7.75
C THR A 30 -16.87 -2.81 6.64
N VAL A 31 -17.88 -3.62 7.01
CA VAL A 31 -18.89 -4.11 6.06
C VAL A 31 -19.62 -2.95 5.39
N GLU A 32 -19.89 -1.86 6.11
CA GLU A 32 -20.52 -0.66 5.57
C GLU A 32 -19.64 0.04 4.55
N SER A 33 -18.34 0.20 4.83
CA SER A 33 -17.40 0.79 3.88
C SER A 33 -17.23 -0.08 2.64
N PHE A 34 -17.22 -1.41 2.80
CA PHE A 34 -17.22 -2.33 1.66
C PHE A 34 -18.47 -2.19 0.82
N LYS A 35 -19.65 -2.10 1.43
CA LYS A 35 -20.91 -1.87 0.70
C LYS A 35 -20.88 -0.57 -0.09
N LYS A 36 -20.39 0.52 0.52
CA LYS A 36 -20.20 1.79 -0.15
C LYS A 36 -19.22 1.67 -1.33
N TRP A 37 -18.12 0.96 -1.15
CA TRP A 37 -17.16 0.65 -2.22
C TRP A 37 -17.83 -0.07 -3.39
N VAL A 38 -18.59 -1.12 -3.10
CA VAL A 38 -19.33 -1.91 -4.12
C VAL A 38 -20.33 -1.03 -4.87
N ASP A 39 -21.08 -0.16 -4.18
CA ASP A 39 -22.02 0.77 -4.83
C ASP A 39 -21.30 1.69 -5.83
N ILE A 40 -20.13 2.22 -5.44
CA ILE A 40 -19.31 3.10 -6.29
C ILE A 40 -18.79 2.34 -7.51
N ILE A 41 -18.12 1.21 -7.31
CA ILE A 41 -17.49 0.48 -8.42
C ILE A 41 -18.52 -0.13 -9.37
N ALA A 42 -19.67 -0.58 -8.88
CA ALA A 42 -20.78 -1.04 -9.70
C ALA A 42 -21.31 0.08 -10.62
N ALA A 43 -21.50 1.30 -10.07
CA ALA A 43 -21.91 2.46 -10.85
C ALA A 43 -20.86 2.87 -11.90
N LEU A 44 -19.58 2.62 -11.63
CA LEU A 44 -18.48 2.85 -12.56
C LEU A 44 -18.37 1.77 -13.65
N GLY A 45 -19.04 0.62 -13.46
CA GLY A 45 -19.06 -0.48 -14.43
C GLY A 45 -18.01 -1.56 -14.17
N TYR A 46 -17.40 -1.58 -12.99
CA TYR A 46 -16.64 -2.74 -12.54
C TYR A 46 -17.62 -3.91 -12.30
N ASN A 47 -17.24 -5.11 -12.70
CA ASN A 47 -18.04 -6.31 -12.52
C ASN A 47 -17.44 -7.31 -11.55
N LEU A 48 -16.23 -7.03 -11.05
CA LEU A 48 -15.55 -7.80 -10.02
C LEU A 48 -14.98 -6.90 -8.92
N THR A 49 -14.79 -7.49 -7.75
CA THR A 49 -13.96 -6.95 -6.66
C THR A 49 -13.32 -8.09 -5.89
N SER A 50 -12.24 -7.85 -5.21
CA SER A 50 -11.67 -8.81 -4.26
C SER A 50 -11.28 -8.15 -2.95
N LEU A 51 -11.00 -8.99 -1.95
CA LEU A 51 -10.37 -8.60 -0.71
C LEU A 51 -9.00 -9.29 -0.66
N TYR A 52 -7.94 -8.49 -0.64
CA TYR A 52 -6.60 -9.00 -0.38
C TYR A 52 -6.42 -9.10 1.13
N MET A 53 -6.40 -10.34 1.68
CA MET A 53 -6.69 -10.54 3.10
C MET A 53 -5.51 -11.00 3.93
N GLU A 54 -4.51 -11.67 3.36
CA GLU A 54 -3.45 -12.36 4.12
C GLU A 54 -4.06 -13.19 5.28
N ASP A 55 -3.98 -12.70 6.51
CA ASP A 55 -4.53 -13.38 7.71
C ASP A 55 -5.82 -12.72 8.27
N THR A 56 -6.44 -11.78 7.56
CA THR A 56 -7.57 -11.00 8.12
C THR A 56 -8.95 -11.62 7.90
N TYR A 57 -9.08 -12.95 8.01
CA TYR A 57 -10.34 -13.69 7.97
C TYR A 57 -10.29 -14.94 8.87
N GLU A 58 -11.43 -15.47 9.25
CA GLU A 58 -11.52 -16.66 10.08
C GLU A 58 -11.17 -17.92 9.31
N VAL A 59 -10.42 -18.84 9.93
CA VAL A 59 -10.11 -20.16 9.41
C VAL A 59 -10.38 -21.21 10.48
N ASP A 60 -11.18 -22.24 10.14
CA ASP A 60 -11.58 -23.28 11.09
C ASP A 60 -10.39 -24.06 11.65
N GLY A 61 -10.35 -24.18 12.97
CA GLY A 61 -9.26 -24.85 13.68
C GLY A 61 -8.01 -23.97 13.88
N HIS A 62 -8.00 -22.73 13.37
CA HIS A 62 -6.88 -21.79 13.45
C HIS A 62 -7.23 -20.50 14.20
N PRO A 63 -7.52 -20.56 15.53
CA PRO A 63 -8.00 -19.38 16.27
C PRO A 63 -7.00 -18.23 16.33
N TYR A 64 -5.71 -18.49 16.13
CA TYR A 64 -4.66 -17.46 16.11
C TYR A 64 -4.45 -16.79 14.75
N PHE A 65 -5.00 -17.34 13.69
CA PHE A 65 -4.95 -16.73 12.35
C PHE A 65 -5.77 -15.43 12.37
N GLY A 66 -5.12 -14.29 12.12
CA GLY A 66 -5.73 -12.96 12.19
C GLY A 66 -6.22 -12.53 13.57
N HIS A 67 -5.78 -13.21 14.65
CA HIS A 67 -6.18 -12.83 16.02
C HIS A 67 -5.66 -11.43 16.38
N GLY A 68 -6.56 -10.57 16.83
CA GLY A 68 -6.25 -9.19 17.18
C GLY A 68 -6.13 -8.23 15.97
N ARG A 69 -6.32 -8.71 14.73
CA ARG A 69 -6.18 -7.93 13.50
C ARG A 69 -7.50 -7.43 12.89
N GLY A 70 -8.61 -7.61 13.58
CA GLY A 70 -9.92 -7.21 13.06
C GLY A 70 -10.43 -8.11 11.92
N ARG A 71 -9.94 -9.35 11.86
CA ARG A 71 -10.33 -10.32 10.82
C ARG A 71 -11.84 -10.40 10.62
N TYR A 72 -12.23 -10.69 9.39
CA TYR A 72 -13.63 -10.94 9.06
C TYR A 72 -14.09 -12.28 9.62
N SER A 73 -15.30 -12.29 10.18
CA SER A 73 -16.03 -13.54 10.44
C SER A 73 -16.56 -14.12 9.13
N LYS A 74 -16.87 -15.41 9.13
CA LYS A 74 -17.55 -16.06 7.99
C LYS A 74 -18.89 -15.38 7.66
N ASP A 75 -19.62 -14.93 8.66
CA ASP A 75 -20.90 -14.25 8.45
C ASP A 75 -20.73 -12.89 7.79
N GLU A 76 -19.70 -12.09 8.20
CA GLU A 76 -19.36 -10.83 7.52
C GLU A 76 -18.98 -11.08 6.05
N LEU A 77 -18.15 -12.09 5.76
CA LEU A 77 -17.77 -12.42 4.39
C LEU A 77 -18.98 -12.85 3.53
N LYS A 78 -19.88 -13.67 4.08
CA LYS A 78 -21.12 -14.06 3.40
C LYS A 78 -22.05 -12.86 3.15
N GLU A 79 -22.17 -11.94 4.10
CA GLU A 79 -22.92 -10.71 3.95
C GLU A 79 -22.34 -9.83 2.84
N MET A 80 -21.02 -9.63 2.83
CA MET A 80 -20.32 -8.86 1.80
C MET A 80 -20.48 -9.50 0.41
N ASN A 81 -20.34 -10.82 0.31
CA ASN A 81 -20.55 -11.57 -0.93
C ASN A 81 -21.99 -11.44 -1.46
N ALA A 82 -22.98 -11.61 -0.60
CA ALA A 82 -24.38 -11.46 -0.99
C ALA A 82 -24.70 -10.02 -1.44
N TYR A 83 -24.12 -9.01 -0.76
CA TYR A 83 -24.30 -7.62 -1.14
C TYR A 83 -23.69 -7.30 -2.51
N ALA A 84 -22.42 -7.69 -2.74
CA ALA A 84 -21.75 -7.48 -4.02
C ALA A 84 -22.55 -8.11 -5.18
N ARG A 85 -22.96 -9.36 -5.01
CA ARG A 85 -23.83 -10.07 -5.98
C ARG A 85 -25.13 -9.30 -6.25
N SER A 86 -25.76 -8.73 -5.23
CA SER A 86 -27.01 -7.95 -5.40
C SER A 86 -26.82 -6.70 -6.28
N LYS A 87 -25.58 -6.21 -6.39
CA LYS A 87 -25.20 -5.08 -7.25
C LYS A 87 -24.64 -5.49 -8.62
N GLY A 88 -24.61 -6.80 -8.91
CA GLY A 88 -24.02 -7.33 -10.14
C GLY A 88 -22.49 -7.33 -10.14
N VAL A 89 -21.87 -7.28 -8.98
CA VAL A 89 -20.42 -7.38 -8.79
C VAL A 89 -20.09 -8.73 -8.17
N GLU A 90 -19.21 -9.49 -8.79
CA GLU A 90 -18.71 -10.74 -8.25
C GLU A 90 -17.59 -10.46 -7.24
N LEU A 91 -17.71 -10.97 -6.01
CA LEU A 91 -16.66 -10.90 -5.00
C LEU A 91 -15.87 -12.21 -4.99
N PHE A 92 -14.56 -12.13 -5.24
CA PHE A 92 -13.67 -13.30 -5.15
C PHE A 92 -12.61 -13.13 -4.05
N PRO A 93 -12.19 -14.24 -3.41
CA PRO A 93 -11.16 -14.20 -2.38
C PRO A 93 -9.76 -14.04 -2.97
N SER A 94 -8.92 -13.23 -2.30
CA SER A 94 -7.48 -13.13 -2.57
C SER A 94 -6.73 -13.45 -1.28
N ILE A 95 -6.04 -14.60 -1.28
CA ILE A 95 -5.31 -15.15 -0.14
C ILE A 95 -3.86 -15.44 -0.51
N ASN A 96 -3.01 -15.60 0.48
CA ASN A 96 -1.60 -15.93 0.28
C ASN A 96 -1.34 -17.39 0.66
N THR A 97 -0.71 -18.13 -0.23
CA THR A 97 -0.42 -19.56 -0.02
C THR A 97 1.07 -19.89 -0.08
N LEU A 98 1.94 -18.87 -0.16
CA LEU A 98 3.40 -19.05 -0.19
C LEU A 98 4.13 -17.93 0.54
N GLY A 99 4.27 -16.74 -0.03
CA GLY A 99 4.85 -15.54 0.59
C GLY A 99 3.85 -14.74 1.43
N HIS A 100 4.30 -13.62 2.03
CA HIS A 100 3.49 -12.67 2.83
C HIS A 100 2.77 -13.30 4.04
N MET A 101 3.41 -14.28 4.68
CA MET A 101 2.85 -14.99 5.85
C MET A 101 3.52 -14.62 7.18
N ASP A 102 4.32 -13.55 7.23
CA ASP A 102 5.07 -13.15 8.43
C ASP A 102 4.16 -12.87 9.64
N THR A 103 2.96 -12.34 9.41
CA THR A 103 2.00 -12.01 10.47
C THR A 103 1.58 -13.21 11.30
N ILE A 104 1.50 -14.41 10.71
CA ILE A 104 1.13 -15.62 11.43
C ILE A 104 2.30 -16.18 12.26
N TYR A 105 3.53 -15.90 11.89
CA TYR A 105 4.71 -16.47 12.57
C TYR A 105 5.02 -15.82 13.92
N ARG A 106 4.31 -14.77 14.31
CA ARG A 106 4.30 -14.30 15.71
C ARG A 106 3.75 -15.37 16.67
N TRP A 107 2.92 -16.29 16.16
CA TRP A 107 2.29 -17.34 16.92
C TRP A 107 3.11 -18.64 16.84
N PRO A 108 3.52 -19.24 17.98
CA PRO A 108 4.42 -20.40 18.01
C PRO A 108 3.95 -21.59 17.17
N GLN A 109 2.64 -21.83 17.06
CA GLN A 109 2.06 -22.95 16.34
C GLN A 109 2.30 -22.92 14.83
N TYR A 110 2.56 -21.75 14.25
CA TYR A 110 2.84 -21.63 12.81
C TYR A 110 4.33 -21.68 12.48
N LYS A 111 5.22 -21.61 13.48
CA LYS A 111 6.68 -21.68 13.24
C LYS A 111 7.13 -23.01 12.61
N ALA A 112 6.36 -24.07 12.81
CA ALA A 112 6.67 -25.37 12.24
C ALA A 112 6.54 -25.39 10.71
N ILE A 113 5.66 -24.57 10.14
CA ILE A 113 5.39 -24.46 8.71
C ILE A 113 6.05 -23.22 8.06
N ASN A 114 7.01 -22.60 8.72
CA ASN A 114 7.81 -21.51 8.16
C ASN A 114 9.08 -22.09 7.51
N ASP A 115 9.35 -21.71 6.26
CA ASP A 115 10.63 -22.03 5.59
C ASP A 115 11.68 -20.96 5.92
N ALA A 116 11.57 -19.80 5.34
CA ALA A 116 12.45 -18.66 5.54
C ALA A 116 11.64 -17.36 5.50
N SER A 117 12.03 -16.36 6.29
CA SER A 117 11.33 -15.08 6.34
C SER A 117 9.80 -15.25 6.52
N ASP A 118 9.02 -14.80 5.57
CA ASP A 118 7.57 -14.85 5.51
C ASP A 118 7.02 -16.02 4.67
N ILE A 119 7.88 -16.93 4.22
CA ILE A 119 7.56 -18.00 3.27
C ILE A 119 7.09 -19.27 3.99
N LEU A 120 6.02 -19.89 3.48
CA LEU A 120 5.54 -21.20 3.92
C LEU A 120 6.51 -22.32 3.53
N LEU A 121 6.66 -23.29 4.41
CA LEU A 121 7.46 -24.50 4.15
C LEU A 121 6.73 -25.42 3.16
N CYS A 122 7.19 -25.43 1.91
CA CYS A 122 6.68 -26.35 0.89
C CYS A 122 6.98 -27.80 1.21
N GLU A 123 6.19 -28.72 0.67
CA GLU A 123 6.35 -30.19 0.81
C GLU A 123 6.27 -30.70 2.27
N ASP A 124 5.61 -29.92 3.14
CA ASP A 124 5.23 -30.32 4.50
C ASP A 124 3.70 -30.46 4.57
N GLU A 125 3.21 -31.61 4.97
CA GLU A 125 1.76 -31.90 5.00
C GLU A 125 1.00 -30.94 5.91
N ARG A 126 1.60 -30.44 7.00
CA ARG A 126 1.00 -29.46 7.91
C ARG A 126 0.75 -28.13 7.20
N THR A 127 1.62 -27.73 6.27
CA THR A 127 1.44 -26.55 5.42
C THR A 127 0.22 -26.74 4.52
N TYR A 128 0.09 -27.89 3.90
CA TYR A 128 -1.02 -28.16 2.98
C TYR A 128 -2.35 -28.37 3.72
N GLU A 129 -2.36 -28.97 4.89
CA GLU A 129 -3.54 -29.02 5.76
C GLU A 129 -4.01 -27.63 6.14
N PHE A 130 -3.08 -26.70 6.43
CA PHE A 130 -3.40 -25.32 6.73
C PHE A 130 -3.96 -24.57 5.49
N ILE A 131 -3.30 -24.68 4.33
CA ILE A 131 -3.76 -24.07 3.06
C ILE A 131 -5.15 -24.61 2.69
N GLU A 132 -5.40 -25.89 2.86
CA GLU A 132 -6.70 -26.49 2.57
C GLU A 132 -7.81 -25.90 3.45
N LYS A 133 -7.53 -25.62 4.74
CA LYS A 133 -8.49 -24.93 5.61
C LYS A 133 -8.79 -23.51 5.18
N MET A 134 -7.78 -22.78 4.69
CA MET A 134 -7.96 -21.45 4.13
C MET A 134 -8.86 -21.48 2.90
N ILE A 135 -8.59 -22.38 1.95
CA ILE A 135 -9.40 -22.58 0.73
C ILE A 135 -10.83 -23.00 1.07
N ALA A 136 -10.99 -23.93 2.03
CA ALA A 136 -12.31 -24.38 2.49
C ALA A 136 -13.16 -23.23 3.04
N THR A 137 -12.57 -22.34 3.85
CA THR A 137 -13.26 -21.14 4.35
C THR A 137 -13.68 -20.23 3.19
N CYS A 138 -12.80 -20.00 2.23
CA CYS A 138 -13.15 -19.21 1.05
C CYS A 138 -14.29 -19.85 0.24
N ALA A 139 -14.25 -21.15 0.01
CA ALA A 139 -15.32 -21.86 -0.71
C ALA A 139 -16.66 -21.85 0.03
N GLU A 140 -16.65 -21.75 1.36
CA GLU A 140 -17.86 -21.61 2.17
C GLU A 140 -18.46 -20.20 2.10
N CYS A 141 -17.62 -19.17 1.97
CA CYS A 141 -18.04 -17.77 2.14
C CYS A 141 -18.26 -17.01 0.83
N PHE A 142 -17.65 -17.46 -0.27
CA PHE A 142 -17.70 -16.77 -1.56
C PHE A 142 -18.38 -17.66 -2.64
N ASP A 143 -19.24 -17.06 -3.43
CA ASP A 143 -19.90 -17.76 -4.56
C ASP A 143 -18.99 -17.84 -5.79
N SER A 144 -17.95 -17.02 -5.85
CA SER A 144 -17.02 -16.94 -6.97
C SER A 144 -16.31 -18.28 -7.22
N ARG A 145 -16.13 -18.61 -8.50
CA ARG A 145 -15.29 -19.73 -8.95
C ARG A 145 -13.86 -19.31 -9.28
N ILE A 146 -13.49 -18.08 -8.91
CA ILE A 146 -12.15 -17.50 -9.01
C ILE A 146 -11.57 -17.40 -7.60
N ILE A 147 -10.32 -17.79 -7.43
CA ILE A 147 -9.55 -17.56 -6.22
C ILE A 147 -8.16 -17.06 -6.59
N SER A 148 -7.70 -15.98 -5.97
CA SER A 148 -6.29 -15.60 -6.01
C SER A 148 -5.55 -16.26 -4.86
N VAL A 149 -4.46 -16.96 -5.18
CA VAL A 149 -3.59 -17.63 -4.22
C VAL A 149 -2.23 -16.93 -4.08
N SER A 150 -2.06 -15.82 -4.78
CA SER A 150 -0.89 -14.93 -4.77
C SER A 150 0.42 -15.66 -5.10
N MET A 151 1.24 -16.08 -4.16
CA MET A 151 2.56 -16.73 -4.29
C MET A 151 3.68 -15.79 -4.75
N ASP A 152 3.50 -14.48 -4.58
CA ASP A 152 4.45 -13.43 -4.93
C ASP A 152 5.58 -13.28 -3.91
N GLU A 153 6.67 -12.63 -4.37
CA GLU A 153 7.82 -12.16 -3.58
C GLU A 153 8.48 -13.20 -2.66
N ALA A 154 8.41 -14.49 -3.04
CA ALA A 154 9.00 -15.59 -2.28
C ALA A 154 10.47 -15.86 -2.69
N GLU A 155 11.35 -14.83 -2.67
CA GLU A 155 12.72 -14.91 -3.18
C GLU A 155 13.58 -15.97 -2.48
N LEU A 156 13.33 -16.20 -1.18
CA LEU A 156 14.05 -17.18 -0.37
C LEU A 156 13.41 -18.58 -0.39
N LEU A 157 12.54 -18.86 -1.36
CA LEU A 157 11.87 -20.16 -1.49
C LEU A 157 12.88 -21.31 -1.52
N GLY A 158 12.77 -22.20 -0.55
CA GLY A 158 13.63 -23.38 -0.40
C GLY A 158 15.04 -23.05 0.12
N ARG A 159 15.24 -21.91 0.81
CA ARG A 159 16.54 -21.48 1.32
C ARG A 159 16.65 -21.46 2.85
N GLY A 160 15.58 -21.82 3.54
CA GLY A 160 15.54 -21.94 5.01
C GLY A 160 15.41 -23.40 5.46
N LYS A 161 14.35 -23.68 6.20
CA LYS A 161 14.06 -25.00 6.75
C LYS A 161 13.89 -26.08 5.68
N TYR A 162 13.37 -25.71 4.51
CA TYR A 162 13.29 -26.62 3.37
C TYR A 162 14.68 -27.16 3.00
N LEU A 163 15.69 -26.28 2.91
CA LEU A 163 17.07 -26.68 2.62
C LEU A 163 17.65 -27.64 3.65
N GLU A 164 17.33 -27.41 4.93
CA GLU A 164 17.77 -28.30 6.03
C GLU A 164 17.16 -29.70 5.94
N LEU A 165 15.89 -29.79 5.54
CA LEU A 165 15.14 -31.06 5.50
C LEU A 165 15.37 -31.87 4.21
N HIS A 166 15.46 -31.19 3.06
CA HIS A 166 15.43 -31.81 1.74
C HIS A 166 16.72 -31.63 0.93
N GLY A 167 17.68 -30.83 1.44
CA GLY A 167 18.84 -30.43 0.64
C GLY A 167 18.50 -29.36 -0.40
N TYR A 168 19.45 -29.06 -1.26
CA TYR A 168 19.29 -28.06 -2.29
C TYR A 168 18.39 -28.53 -3.44
N HIS A 169 17.32 -27.79 -3.68
CA HIS A 169 16.50 -27.87 -4.88
C HIS A 169 16.42 -26.51 -5.57
N LYS A 170 16.20 -26.49 -6.89
CA LYS A 170 15.92 -25.26 -7.62
C LYS A 170 14.57 -24.70 -7.18
N SER A 171 14.49 -23.41 -6.87
CA SER A 171 13.23 -22.78 -6.44
C SER A 171 12.11 -22.93 -7.48
N LEU A 172 12.44 -22.99 -8.78
CA LEU A 172 11.48 -23.26 -9.86
C LEU A 172 10.81 -24.64 -9.69
N ASP A 173 11.58 -25.67 -9.34
CA ASP A 173 11.04 -27.02 -9.18
C ASP A 173 10.17 -27.12 -7.92
N ILE A 174 10.54 -26.40 -6.85
CA ILE A 174 9.74 -26.31 -5.63
C ILE A 174 8.42 -25.60 -5.93
N LEU A 175 8.48 -24.46 -6.63
CA LEU A 175 7.29 -23.68 -7.02
C LEU A 175 6.33 -24.51 -7.89
N LYS A 176 6.85 -25.25 -8.89
CA LYS A 176 6.05 -26.15 -9.72
C LYS A 176 5.24 -27.15 -8.90
N ARG A 177 5.91 -27.87 -7.97
CA ARG A 177 5.24 -28.87 -7.12
C ARG A 177 4.24 -28.24 -6.16
N HIS A 178 4.60 -27.11 -5.55
CA HIS A 178 3.72 -26.38 -4.65
C HIS A 178 2.47 -25.88 -5.36
N MET A 179 2.64 -25.23 -6.51
CA MET A 179 1.55 -24.71 -7.32
C MET A 179 0.59 -25.83 -7.79
N ALA A 180 1.15 -26.97 -8.24
CA ALA A 180 0.33 -28.12 -8.62
C ALA A 180 -0.50 -28.64 -7.44
N ARG A 181 0.08 -28.73 -6.24
CA ARG A 181 -0.61 -29.19 -5.04
C ARG A 181 -1.73 -28.22 -4.61
N VAL A 182 -1.47 -26.92 -4.64
CA VAL A 182 -2.49 -25.90 -4.32
C VAL A 182 -3.61 -25.92 -5.37
N CYS A 183 -3.27 -26.11 -6.65
CA CYS A 183 -4.25 -26.23 -7.72
C CYS A 183 -5.18 -27.43 -7.53
N GLU A 184 -4.65 -28.60 -7.16
CA GLU A 184 -5.47 -29.76 -6.82
C GLU A 184 -6.45 -29.49 -5.67
N MET A 185 -6.04 -28.65 -4.70
CA MET A 185 -6.90 -28.25 -3.60
C MET A 185 -8.01 -27.34 -4.10
N THR A 186 -7.68 -26.29 -4.88
CA THR A 186 -8.70 -25.39 -5.43
C THR A 186 -9.71 -26.11 -6.31
N ASP A 187 -9.27 -27.09 -7.11
CA ASP A 187 -10.13 -27.96 -7.92
C ASP A 187 -11.14 -28.77 -7.08
N ARG A 188 -10.68 -29.35 -5.97
CA ARG A 188 -11.55 -30.10 -5.05
C ARG A 188 -12.67 -29.25 -4.45
N TYR A 189 -12.42 -27.96 -4.26
CA TYR A 189 -13.41 -27.00 -3.75
C TYR A 189 -14.20 -26.31 -4.87
N GLY A 190 -14.02 -26.72 -6.13
CA GLY A 190 -14.83 -26.30 -7.27
C GLY A 190 -14.45 -24.95 -7.86
N TYR A 191 -13.23 -24.46 -7.62
CA TYR A 191 -12.72 -23.28 -8.31
C TYR A 191 -12.36 -23.62 -9.75
N GLU A 192 -12.78 -22.77 -10.67
CA GLU A 192 -12.53 -22.92 -12.11
C GLU A 192 -11.28 -22.15 -12.56
N MET A 193 -10.83 -21.20 -11.74
CA MET A 193 -9.66 -20.36 -12.02
C MET A 193 -8.90 -20.05 -10.74
N MET A 194 -7.61 -20.40 -10.74
CA MET A 194 -6.66 -20.07 -9.69
C MET A 194 -5.70 -18.98 -10.22
N LEU A 195 -5.74 -17.78 -9.63
CA LEU A 195 -4.84 -16.68 -10.00
C LEU A 195 -3.54 -16.80 -9.21
N VAL A 196 -2.42 -16.71 -9.95
CA VAL A 196 -1.06 -16.76 -9.40
C VAL A 196 -0.31 -15.50 -9.84
N ALA A 197 0.35 -14.84 -8.91
CA ALA A 197 1.19 -13.68 -9.19
C ALA A 197 2.37 -14.04 -10.11
N GLY A 198 2.65 -13.16 -11.06
CA GLY A 198 3.55 -13.46 -12.18
C GLY A 198 5.03 -13.28 -11.89
N ASP A 199 5.40 -12.61 -10.80
CA ASP A 199 6.79 -12.28 -10.50
C ASP A 199 7.66 -13.52 -10.25
N MET A 200 7.26 -14.42 -9.36
CA MET A 200 8.04 -15.64 -9.09
C MET A 200 8.16 -16.55 -10.32
N PRO A 201 7.08 -16.87 -11.06
CA PRO A 201 7.19 -17.57 -12.33
C PRO A 201 8.17 -16.90 -13.31
N VAL A 202 8.09 -15.58 -13.49
CA VAL A 202 8.97 -14.85 -14.43
C VAL A 202 10.43 -14.83 -13.96
N ARG A 203 10.69 -14.49 -12.69
CA ARG A 203 12.05 -14.47 -12.12
C ARG A 203 12.74 -15.82 -12.30
N LEU A 204 12.06 -16.89 -11.90
CA LEU A 204 12.63 -18.23 -11.94
C LEU A 204 12.75 -18.79 -13.36
N ALA A 205 11.82 -18.46 -14.27
CA ALA A 205 11.87 -18.88 -15.66
C ALA A 205 12.93 -18.13 -16.48
N THR A 206 13.25 -16.89 -16.12
CA THR A 206 14.25 -16.07 -16.81
C THR A 206 15.64 -16.13 -16.16
N GLY A 207 15.75 -16.69 -14.95
CA GLY A 207 17.00 -16.75 -14.20
C GLY A 207 17.52 -15.37 -13.76
N ASN A 208 16.64 -14.38 -13.62
CA ASN A 208 16.99 -13.01 -13.30
C ASN A 208 16.20 -12.51 -12.09
N ASP A 209 16.88 -11.94 -11.11
CA ASP A 209 16.26 -11.46 -9.86
C ASP A 209 15.34 -10.25 -10.08
N SER A 210 15.58 -9.44 -11.13
CA SER A 210 14.70 -8.30 -11.41
C SER A 210 13.42 -8.71 -12.13
N TYR A 211 12.28 -8.58 -11.53
CA TYR A 211 10.97 -8.84 -12.15
C TYR A 211 10.62 -7.85 -13.27
N ILE A 212 11.00 -6.60 -13.11
CA ILE A 212 10.60 -5.47 -13.95
C ILE A 212 11.54 -5.15 -15.14
N ASP A 213 12.42 -6.07 -15.54
CA ASP A 213 13.29 -5.90 -16.71
C ASP A 213 12.56 -6.34 -17.99
N PRO A 214 12.24 -5.43 -18.93
CA PRO A 214 11.51 -5.77 -20.15
C PRO A 214 12.32 -6.56 -21.19
N ASN A 215 13.63 -6.70 -20.99
CA ASN A 215 14.52 -7.38 -21.94
C ASN A 215 14.76 -8.85 -21.61
N LYS A 216 14.01 -9.39 -20.64
CA LYS A 216 14.16 -10.79 -20.23
C LYS A 216 13.70 -11.77 -21.30
N THR A 217 14.30 -12.94 -21.26
CA THR A 217 13.92 -14.10 -22.08
C THR A 217 13.69 -15.30 -21.18
N VAL A 218 12.61 -16.03 -21.43
CA VAL A 218 12.33 -17.31 -20.76
C VAL A 218 13.37 -18.33 -21.23
N THR A 219 14.21 -18.82 -20.33
CA THR A 219 15.30 -19.76 -20.60
C THR A 219 15.09 -21.12 -19.96
N ALA A 220 14.22 -21.21 -18.94
CA ALA A 220 13.87 -22.47 -18.28
C ALA A 220 12.75 -23.19 -19.03
N ASP A 221 12.66 -24.50 -18.80
CA ASP A 221 11.48 -25.26 -19.21
C ASP A 221 10.28 -24.89 -18.32
N VAL A 222 9.29 -24.27 -18.93
CA VAL A 222 8.06 -23.80 -18.28
C VAL A 222 6.83 -24.60 -18.66
N SER A 223 6.98 -25.70 -19.43
CA SER A 223 5.86 -26.48 -19.96
C SER A 223 4.89 -26.96 -18.87
N ASP A 224 5.42 -27.32 -17.68
CA ASP A 224 4.64 -27.81 -16.55
C ASP A 224 4.58 -26.80 -15.40
N LEU A 225 4.97 -25.54 -15.63
CA LEU A 225 4.99 -24.54 -14.56
C LEU A 225 3.58 -24.15 -14.12
N MET A 226 2.69 -23.94 -15.09
CA MET A 226 1.34 -23.47 -14.83
C MET A 226 0.31 -24.59 -15.01
N PRO A 227 -0.42 -24.99 -13.97
CA PRO A 227 -1.57 -25.89 -14.10
C PRO A 227 -2.60 -25.36 -15.09
N LYS A 228 -3.42 -26.26 -15.65
CA LYS A 228 -4.35 -25.94 -16.73
C LYS A 228 -5.35 -24.83 -16.34
N ASN A 229 -5.91 -24.89 -15.13
CA ASN A 229 -6.87 -23.92 -14.61
C ASN A 229 -6.21 -22.75 -13.84
N ALA A 230 -4.87 -22.68 -13.77
CA ALA A 230 -4.18 -21.51 -13.27
C ALA A 230 -4.14 -20.39 -14.33
N ALA A 231 -4.31 -19.17 -13.87
CA ALA A 231 -4.14 -17.95 -14.64
C ALA A 231 -2.97 -17.14 -14.05
N LEU A 232 -2.13 -16.60 -14.92
CA LEU A 232 -0.99 -15.80 -14.51
C LEU A 232 -1.40 -14.34 -14.39
N MET A 233 -1.01 -13.67 -13.29
CA MET A 233 -1.34 -12.28 -13.04
C MET A 233 -0.07 -11.42 -13.14
N TYR A 234 0.05 -10.67 -14.22
CA TYR A 234 1.10 -9.66 -14.39
C TYR A 234 0.75 -8.43 -13.58
N TRP A 235 1.53 -8.13 -12.53
CA TRP A 235 1.40 -6.91 -11.77
C TRP A 235 2.52 -5.91 -12.11
N GLU A 236 2.15 -4.68 -12.42
CA GLU A 236 3.07 -3.56 -12.65
C GLU A 236 2.31 -2.24 -12.52
N TYR A 237 2.82 -1.34 -11.73
CA TYR A 237 2.23 -0.01 -11.49
C TYR A 237 3.28 1.08 -11.31
N TYR A 238 4.56 0.76 -11.60
CA TYR A 238 5.69 1.68 -11.47
C TYR A 238 6.14 2.30 -12.80
N LYS A 239 5.57 1.89 -13.93
CA LYS A 239 5.97 2.33 -15.25
C LYS A 239 4.97 3.33 -15.83
N ARG A 240 5.48 4.19 -16.74
CA ARG A 240 4.67 5.17 -17.47
C ARG A 240 4.81 5.03 -18.99
N ASP A 241 5.50 4.00 -19.44
CA ASP A 241 5.70 3.71 -20.87
C ASP A 241 4.90 2.48 -21.25
N LYS A 242 3.98 2.68 -22.21
CA LYS A 242 3.11 1.62 -22.73
C LYS A 242 3.88 0.44 -23.30
N GLU A 243 5.01 0.70 -23.99
CA GLU A 243 5.79 -0.37 -24.62
C GLU A 243 6.49 -1.27 -23.59
N ILE A 244 6.82 -0.74 -22.40
CA ILE A 244 7.33 -1.56 -21.30
C ILE A 244 6.23 -2.52 -20.80
N TYR A 245 5.00 -2.04 -20.62
CA TYR A 245 3.88 -2.91 -20.25
C TYR A 245 3.66 -4.04 -21.26
N LYS A 246 3.68 -3.71 -22.56
CA LYS A 246 3.54 -4.71 -23.63
C LYS A 246 4.67 -5.73 -23.64
N ALA A 247 5.91 -5.30 -23.44
CA ALA A 247 7.06 -6.19 -23.37
C ALA A 247 6.94 -7.17 -22.20
N HIS A 248 6.51 -6.70 -21.02
CA HIS A 248 6.27 -7.55 -19.86
C HIS A 248 5.10 -8.52 -20.08
N MET A 249 3.98 -8.07 -20.64
CA MET A 249 2.87 -8.95 -21.00
C MET A 249 3.31 -10.07 -21.95
N ALA A 250 4.16 -9.75 -22.94
CA ALA A 250 4.71 -10.73 -23.86
C ALA A 250 5.59 -11.78 -23.16
N ILE A 251 6.35 -11.40 -22.12
CA ILE A 251 7.13 -12.36 -21.31
C ILE A 251 6.18 -13.30 -20.56
N HIS A 252 5.14 -12.77 -19.92
CA HIS A 252 4.15 -13.58 -19.20
C HIS A 252 3.42 -14.54 -20.15
N GLN A 253 3.10 -14.11 -21.37
CA GLN A 253 2.46 -14.94 -22.39
C GLN A 253 3.35 -16.09 -22.88
N GLN A 254 4.69 -16.01 -22.74
CA GLN A 254 5.57 -17.15 -22.99
C GLN A 254 5.45 -18.25 -21.93
N ILE A 255 5.05 -17.87 -20.70
CA ILE A 255 4.83 -18.83 -19.60
C ILE A 255 3.41 -19.37 -19.64
N LYS A 256 2.41 -18.50 -19.83
CA LYS A 256 0.99 -18.83 -19.92
C LYS A 256 0.31 -17.95 -20.95
N ALA A 257 0.07 -18.50 -22.13
CA ALA A 257 -0.45 -17.75 -23.27
C ALA A 257 -1.92 -17.34 -23.11
N ASP A 258 -2.71 -18.16 -22.42
CA ASP A 258 -4.13 -17.95 -22.17
C ASP A 258 -4.40 -17.45 -20.75
N ASN A 259 -5.52 -16.76 -20.58
CA ASN A 259 -5.98 -16.26 -19.29
C ASN A 259 -4.98 -15.36 -18.53
N LEU A 260 -4.19 -14.54 -19.25
CA LEU A 260 -3.36 -13.55 -18.59
C LEU A 260 -4.25 -12.45 -17.98
N TRP A 261 -3.98 -12.14 -16.71
CA TRP A 261 -4.53 -10.98 -16.01
C TRP A 261 -3.51 -9.87 -15.93
N TYR A 262 -3.98 -8.64 -16.00
CA TYR A 262 -3.18 -7.48 -15.63
C TYR A 262 -3.67 -6.94 -14.27
N LEU A 263 -2.74 -6.76 -13.35
CA LEU A 263 -2.97 -6.12 -12.07
C LEU A 263 -2.25 -4.77 -12.05
N GLY A 264 -3.03 -3.70 -12.17
CA GLY A 264 -2.60 -2.35 -11.90
C GLY A 264 -2.88 -1.95 -10.46
N ALA A 265 -2.42 -0.78 -10.06
CA ALA A 265 -2.76 -0.28 -8.73
C ALA A 265 -2.97 1.23 -8.74
N VAL A 266 -3.75 1.68 -7.76
CA VAL A 266 -3.82 3.08 -7.33
C VAL A 266 -2.91 3.24 -6.13
N TRP A 267 -1.97 4.16 -6.22
CA TRP A 267 -0.96 4.36 -5.20
C TRP A 267 -1.55 4.99 -3.94
N SER A 268 -1.68 4.19 -2.90
CA SER A 268 -2.22 4.55 -1.57
C SER A 268 -1.38 4.01 -0.41
N TRP A 269 -0.23 3.39 -0.71
CA TRP A 269 0.55 2.64 0.28
C TRP A 269 1.79 3.35 0.81
N HIS A 270 2.13 4.51 0.28
CA HIS A 270 3.36 5.19 0.68
C HIS A 270 3.19 6.09 1.91
N SER A 271 1.99 6.64 2.13
CA SER A 271 1.78 7.61 3.19
C SER A 271 0.29 7.84 3.49
N PHE A 272 -0.01 8.94 4.18
CA PHE A 272 -1.37 9.38 4.53
C PHE A 272 -2.18 9.86 3.32
N SER A 273 -1.53 10.30 2.25
CA SER A 273 -2.18 10.78 1.04
C SER A 273 -2.04 9.81 -0.12
N PRO A 274 -3.01 9.82 -1.06
CA PRO A 274 -2.90 9.05 -2.30
C PRO A 274 -1.90 9.70 -3.27
N GLU A 275 -1.56 8.98 -4.34
CA GLU A 275 -0.83 9.51 -5.50
C GLU A 275 -1.68 9.34 -6.78
N ASN A 276 -2.83 10.01 -6.84
CA ASN A 276 -3.74 9.93 -7.98
C ASN A 276 -3.11 10.44 -9.27
N TYR A 277 -2.33 11.51 -9.21
CA TYR A 277 -1.60 12.03 -10.40
C TYR A 277 -0.67 11.00 -11.02
N TYR A 278 0.03 10.23 -10.20
CA TYR A 278 0.88 9.15 -10.68
C TYR A 278 0.07 8.00 -11.23
N SER A 279 -0.91 7.57 -10.45
CA SER A 279 -1.76 6.41 -10.74
C SER A 279 -2.51 6.56 -12.05
N THR A 280 -3.11 7.72 -12.32
CA THR A 280 -3.86 7.97 -13.55
C THR A 280 -2.96 7.86 -14.80
N ARG A 281 -1.73 8.35 -14.74
CA ARG A 281 -0.77 8.22 -15.85
C ARG A 281 -0.33 6.78 -16.09
N ALA A 282 -0.03 6.03 -15.01
CA ALA A 282 0.33 4.62 -15.10
C ALA A 282 -0.83 3.78 -15.66
N LEU A 283 -2.04 3.99 -15.14
CA LEU A 283 -3.27 3.30 -15.58
C LEU A 283 -3.63 3.63 -17.03
N HIS A 284 -3.46 4.88 -17.47
CA HIS A 284 -3.69 5.25 -18.87
C HIS A 284 -2.88 4.37 -19.83
N ASN A 285 -1.59 4.29 -19.61
CA ASN A 285 -0.67 3.57 -20.48
C ASN A 285 -0.82 2.04 -20.38
N SER A 286 -0.99 1.52 -19.15
CA SER A 286 -1.16 0.08 -18.94
C SER A 286 -2.47 -0.45 -19.52
N MET A 287 -3.57 0.30 -19.41
CA MET A 287 -4.85 -0.12 -19.95
C MET A 287 -4.90 -0.03 -21.49
N GLN A 288 -4.16 0.91 -22.09
CA GLN A 288 -3.95 0.90 -23.54
C GLN A 288 -3.14 -0.33 -23.97
N ALA A 289 -2.06 -0.67 -23.23
CA ALA A 289 -1.29 -1.88 -23.49
C ALA A 289 -2.15 -3.14 -23.37
N CYS A 290 -3.01 -3.23 -22.35
CA CYS A 290 -3.95 -4.35 -22.19
C CYS A 290 -4.83 -4.54 -23.43
N ARG A 291 -5.40 -3.45 -23.95
CA ARG A 291 -6.22 -3.52 -25.17
C ARG A 291 -5.43 -3.99 -26.40
N GLU A 292 -4.24 -3.43 -26.62
CA GLU A 292 -3.37 -3.78 -27.75
C GLU A 292 -2.88 -5.22 -27.68
N MET A 293 -2.68 -5.76 -26.46
CA MET A 293 -2.21 -7.13 -26.22
C MET A 293 -3.34 -8.15 -26.06
N GLY A 294 -4.60 -7.71 -26.17
CA GLY A 294 -5.78 -8.60 -26.04
C GLY A 294 -6.01 -9.14 -24.64
N ILE A 295 -5.58 -8.41 -23.61
CA ILE A 295 -5.82 -8.78 -22.22
C ILE A 295 -7.29 -8.50 -21.87
N GLU A 296 -8.02 -9.55 -21.51
CA GLU A 296 -9.46 -9.46 -21.21
C GLU A 296 -9.77 -9.25 -19.72
N ASN A 297 -8.79 -9.49 -18.84
CA ASN A 297 -8.97 -9.47 -17.41
C ASN A 297 -8.06 -8.40 -16.79
N VAL A 298 -8.65 -7.41 -16.13
CA VAL A 298 -7.94 -6.28 -15.53
C VAL A 298 -8.41 -6.10 -14.10
N GLU A 299 -7.46 -6.00 -13.19
CA GLU A 299 -7.68 -5.72 -11.78
C GLU A 299 -6.93 -4.45 -11.38
N ILE A 300 -7.55 -3.60 -10.58
CA ILE A 300 -6.95 -2.39 -10.02
C ILE A 300 -6.94 -2.52 -8.51
N CYS A 301 -5.77 -2.62 -7.90
CA CYS A 301 -5.63 -2.78 -6.46
C CYS A 301 -5.37 -1.44 -5.74
N THR A 302 -5.87 -1.33 -4.51
CA THR A 302 -5.62 -0.21 -3.59
C THR A 302 -4.82 -0.71 -2.40
N TYR A 303 -3.52 -1.00 -2.62
CA TYR A 303 -2.65 -1.52 -1.56
C TYR A 303 -2.49 -0.54 -0.39
N GLY A 304 -2.23 -1.09 0.79
CA GLY A 304 -2.10 -0.32 2.04
C GLY A 304 -0.80 -0.60 2.79
N ASP A 305 0.28 -0.95 2.10
CA ASP A 305 1.57 -1.26 2.71
C ASP A 305 1.89 -0.33 3.88
N ASP A 306 2.64 -0.83 4.84
CA ASP A 306 3.18 -0.07 5.96
C ASP A 306 2.13 0.69 6.79
N GLY A 307 1.00 0.06 7.02
CA GLY A 307 0.01 0.52 7.98
C GLY A 307 -1.31 1.03 7.41
N ALA A 308 -1.45 1.09 6.09
CA ALA A 308 -2.68 1.54 5.42
C ALA A 308 -3.16 2.92 5.89
N GLU A 309 -2.23 3.89 5.99
CA GLU A 309 -2.49 5.21 6.56
C GLU A 309 -3.33 6.11 5.63
N CYS A 310 -3.36 5.84 4.32
CA CYS A 310 -4.17 6.57 3.35
C CYS A 310 -5.67 6.24 3.50
N GLY A 311 -6.53 7.22 3.40
CA GLY A 311 -7.99 7.03 3.37
C GLY A 311 -8.43 6.16 2.20
N ARG A 312 -9.29 5.18 2.46
CA ARG A 312 -9.75 4.21 1.43
C ARG A 312 -10.47 4.86 0.25
N PHE A 313 -11.16 5.95 0.50
CA PHE A 313 -11.87 6.69 -0.55
C PHE A 313 -11.04 7.84 -1.15
N ALA A 314 -9.85 8.13 -0.65
CA ALA A 314 -8.97 9.15 -1.21
C ALA A 314 -8.48 8.82 -2.64
N VAL A 315 -8.59 7.56 -3.05
CA VAL A 315 -8.18 7.04 -4.37
C VAL A 315 -9.27 7.11 -5.44
N LEU A 316 -10.45 7.65 -5.12
CA LEU A 316 -11.59 7.68 -6.04
C LEU A 316 -11.30 8.35 -7.39
N PRO A 317 -10.48 9.43 -7.49
CA PRO A 317 -10.13 9.99 -8.80
C PRO A 317 -9.48 8.97 -9.73
N SER A 318 -8.57 8.15 -9.24
CA SER A 318 -7.88 7.14 -10.04
C SER A 318 -8.77 5.96 -10.41
N VAL A 319 -9.59 5.47 -9.49
CA VAL A 319 -10.56 4.39 -9.75
C VAL A 319 -11.60 4.83 -10.76
N PHE A 320 -12.08 6.07 -10.65
CA PHE A 320 -12.98 6.68 -11.62
C PHE A 320 -12.32 6.81 -12.99
N TYR A 321 -11.12 7.39 -13.04
CA TYR A 321 -10.34 7.56 -14.27
C TYR A 321 -10.13 6.23 -15.00
N ALA A 322 -9.72 5.18 -14.29
CA ALA A 322 -9.54 3.84 -14.84
C ALA A 322 -10.82 3.34 -15.54
N SER A 323 -11.98 3.52 -14.91
CA SER A 323 -13.27 3.18 -15.51
C SER A 323 -13.52 3.96 -16.82
N ARG A 324 -13.16 5.26 -16.88
CA ARG A 324 -13.37 6.08 -18.09
C ARG A 324 -12.44 5.64 -19.22
N ILE A 325 -11.16 5.42 -18.93
CA ILE A 325 -10.20 4.88 -19.90
C ILE A 325 -10.62 3.48 -20.36
N ALA A 326 -11.13 2.63 -19.49
CA ALA A 326 -11.69 1.34 -19.85
C ALA A 326 -12.81 1.47 -20.89
N LYS A 327 -13.69 2.46 -20.77
CA LYS A 327 -14.75 2.78 -21.71
C LYS A 327 -14.28 3.50 -22.99
N GLY A 328 -12.99 3.83 -23.10
CA GLY A 328 -12.43 4.58 -24.22
C GLY A 328 -12.66 6.09 -24.15
N ILE A 329 -13.09 6.61 -23.01
CA ILE A 329 -13.27 8.03 -22.77
C ILE A 329 -11.92 8.61 -22.36
N THR A 330 -11.36 9.50 -23.19
CA THR A 330 -10.05 10.14 -22.98
C THR A 330 -10.14 11.66 -22.91
N ASP A 331 -11.33 12.24 -23.11
CA ASP A 331 -11.58 13.67 -22.97
C ASP A 331 -11.56 14.05 -21.48
N GLU A 332 -10.53 14.79 -21.08
CA GLU A 332 -10.31 15.17 -19.68
C GLU A 332 -11.46 16.02 -19.12
N GLU A 333 -12.02 16.92 -19.91
CA GLU A 333 -13.13 17.77 -19.48
C GLU A 333 -14.42 16.95 -19.27
N GLN A 334 -14.63 15.92 -20.10
CA GLN A 334 -15.73 15.00 -19.89
C GLN A 334 -15.51 14.19 -18.59
N ILE A 335 -14.29 13.68 -18.36
CA ILE A 335 -13.95 12.92 -17.17
C ILE A 335 -14.20 13.76 -15.92
N LYS A 336 -13.74 15.01 -15.90
CA LYS A 336 -13.93 15.92 -14.76
C LYS A 336 -15.40 16.19 -14.47
N ARG A 337 -16.20 16.51 -15.50
CA ARG A 337 -17.64 16.73 -15.32
C ARG A 337 -18.37 15.52 -14.78
N GLU A 338 -18.10 14.33 -15.35
CA GLU A 338 -18.75 13.10 -14.91
C GLU A 338 -18.34 12.71 -13.47
N PHE A 339 -17.11 13.03 -13.05
CA PHE A 339 -16.66 12.85 -11.68
C PHE A 339 -17.43 13.76 -10.72
N GLU A 340 -17.53 15.05 -11.05
CA GLU A 340 -18.25 16.04 -10.24
C GLU A 340 -19.74 15.69 -10.12
N GLU A 341 -20.36 15.25 -11.20
CA GLU A 341 -21.76 14.78 -11.20
C GLU A 341 -21.96 13.58 -10.23
N MET A 342 -20.98 12.68 -10.15
CA MET A 342 -21.07 11.47 -9.33
C MET A 342 -20.73 11.72 -7.86
N PHE A 343 -19.69 12.51 -7.59
CA PHE A 343 -19.14 12.66 -6.24
C PHE A 343 -19.46 14.00 -5.58
N HIS A 344 -20.13 14.92 -6.31
CA HIS A 344 -20.54 16.25 -5.84
C HIS A 344 -19.39 17.14 -5.37
N ILE A 345 -18.21 16.91 -5.93
CA ILE A 345 -16.98 17.70 -5.72
C ILE A 345 -16.19 17.71 -7.03
N ALA A 346 -15.56 18.82 -7.36
CA ALA A 346 -14.76 18.90 -8.58
C ALA A 346 -13.57 17.91 -8.55
N TYR A 347 -13.25 17.33 -9.71
CA TYR A 347 -12.16 16.38 -9.84
C TYR A 347 -10.81 16.97 -9.37
N ASP A 348 -10.52 18.20 -9.81
CA ASP A 348 -9.29 18.89 -9.46
C ASP A 348 -9.22 19.25 -7.98
N ASP A 349 -10.36 19.56 -7.34
CA ASP A 349 -10.43 19.78 -5.89
C ASP A 349 -10.15 18.50 -5.11
N PHE A 350 -10.65 17.35 -5.59
CA PHE A 350 -10.36 16.08 -4.94
C PHE A 350 -8.87 15.69 -5.05
N LEU A 351 -8.20 16.07 -6.15
CA LEU A 351 -6.76 15.87 -6.34
C LEU A 351 -5.89 16.72 -5.41
N LEU A 352 -6.44 17.71 -4.70
CA LEU A 352 -5.71 18.44 -3.66
C LEU A 352 -5.16 17.51 -2.57
N LEU A 353 -5.80 16.35 -2.35
CA LEU A 353 -5.33 15.35 -1.39
C LEU A 353 -3.93 14.82 -1.73
N ASP A 354 -3.52 14.82 -3.01
CA ASP A 354 -2.21 14.36 -3.46
C ASP A 354 -1.09 15.37 -3.15
N LEU A 355 -1.42 16.65 -2.94
CA LEU A 355 -0.44 17.73 -2.96
C LEU A 355 0.54 17.68 -1.77
N THR A 356 0.16 17.04 -0.67
CA THR A 356 1.07 16.83 0.47
C THR A 356 2.30 15.99 0.12
N GLN A 357 2.24 15.26 -1.00
CA GLN A 357 3.34 14.44 -1.52
C GLN A 357 4.11 15.09 -2.67
N ARG A 358 3.64 16.24 -3.18
CA ARG A 358 4.29 16.89 -4.32
C ARG A 358 5.69 17.37 -3.97
N ARG A 359 6.63 17.05 -4.87
CA ARG A 359 7.96 17.66 -4.97
C ARG A 359 8.17 18.20 -6.38
N GLU A 360 9.03 19.21 -6.49
CA GLU A 360 9.57 19.56 -7.80
C GLU A 360 10.22 18.36 -8.46
N GLY A 361 9.84 18.07 -9.72
CA GLY A 361 10.48 17.05 -10.54
C GLY A 361 9.92 15.64 -10.45
N GLU A 362 8.63 15.44 -10.20
CA GLU A 362 7.93 14.15 -10.39
C GLU A 362 8.65 12.90 -9.78
N ILE A 363 9.12 13.01 -8.56
CA ILE A 363 9.76 11.86 -7.88
C ILE A 363 8.65 11.03 -7.21
N TYR A 364 8.33 9.90 -7.80
CA TYR A 364 7.39 8.97 -7.18
C TYR A 364 8.05 8.21 -6.02
N GLY A 365 7.25 7.86 -5.03
CA GLY A 365 7.71 7.15 -3.84
C GLY A 365 8.41 8.05 -2.83
N SER A 366 8.32 9.35 -3.00
CA SER A 366 8.69 10.33 -1.97
C SER A 366 7.48 10.63 -1.10
N HIS A 367 7.66 10.75 0.21
CA HIS A 367 6.58 11.04 1.17
C HIS A 367 7.00 12.13 2.14
N PRO A 368 7.16 13.37 1.64
CA PRO A 368 7.68 14.47 2.45
C PRO A 368 6.87 14.70 3.73
N GLN A 369 5.53 14.64 3.68
CA GLN A 369 4.72 14.79 4.88
C GLN A 369 5.00 13.72 5.93
N ARG A 370 5.35 12.49 5.52
CA ARG A 370 5.62 11.39 6.45
C ARG A 370 6.99 11.53 7.09
N TYR A 371 8.04 11.74 6.31
CA TYR A 371 9.36 11.89 6.90
C TYR A 371 9.49 13.19 7.70
N ILE A 372 8.84 14.30 7.34
CA ILE A 372 8.80 15.51 8.14
C ILE A 372 8.06 15.25 9.46
N LEU A 373 6.89 14.58 9.42
CA LEU A 373 6.12 14.22 10.61
C LEU A 373 6.96 13.45 11.62
N TYR A 374 7.72 12.46 11.15
CA TYR A 374 8.48 11.55 12.01
C TYR A 374 9.93 11.99 12.26
N ASN A 375 10.47 12.98 11.55
CA ASN A 375 11.83 13.45 11.75
C ASN A 375 12.05 13.96 13.17
N ASP A 376 13.11 13.51 13.82
CA ASP A 376 13.46 13.89 15.21
C ASP A 376 14.00 15.32 15.27
N PRO A 377 13.49 16.21 16.18
CA PRO A 377 13.92 17.60 16.25
C PRO A 377 15.39 17.80 16.64
N PHE A 378 16.02 16.83 17.32
CA PHE A 378 17.42 16.93 17.75
C PHE A 378 18.35 16.14 16.84
N ILE A 379 17.98 14.90 16.49
CA ILE A 379 18.80 14.04 15.62
C ILE A 379 18.78 14.54 14.18
N GLY A 380 17.61 14.96 13.67
CA GLY A 380 17.49 15.68 12.40
C GLY A 380 17.94 14.90 11.16
N LEU A 381 17.71 13.56 11.10
CA LEU A 381 18.20 12.73 9.99
C LEU A 381 17.77 13.24 8.60
N MET A 382 16.61 13.86 8.51
CA MET A 382 16.05 14.35 7.25
C MET A 382 16.21 15.85 7.05
N ASP A 383 16.74 16.60 8.02
CA ASP A 383 16.77 18.07 8.00
C ASP A 383 17.41 18.64 6.72
N LEU A 384 18.55 18.08 6.28
CA LEU A 384 19.25 18.54 5.08
C LEU A 384 18.54 18.18 3.77
N THR A 385 17.47 17.38 3.82
CA THR A 385 16.71 16.98 2.64
C THR A 385 15.41 17.77 2.46
N ILE A 386 15.00 18.52 3.49
CA ILE A 386 13.75 19.29 3.48
C ILE A 386 14.00 20.62 2.74
N PRO A 387 13.27 20.93 1.65
CA PRO A 387 13.43 22.19 0.95
C PRO A 387 12.99 23.40 1.79
N ASP A 388 13.66 24.53 1.62
CA ASP A 388 13.40 25.76 2.37
C ASP A 388 11.97 26.32 2.17
N HIS A 389 11.36 26.04 1.00
CA HIS A 389 10.00 26.50 0.68
C HIS A 389 8.89 25.63 1.28
N THR A 390 9.23 24.49 1.91
CA THR A 390 8.24 23.49 2.41
C THR A 390 7.18 24.11 3.34
N ARG A 391 7.56 25.05 4.21
CA ARG A 391 6.62 25.74 5.09
C ARG A 391 5.56 26.50 4.29
N ALA A 392 6.01 27.30 3.35
CA ALA A 392 5.11 28.13 2.53
C ALA A 392 4.18 27.26 1.67
N ASP A 393 4.71 26.18 1.09
CA ASP A 393 3.91 25.26 0.27
C ASP A 393 2.79 24.60 1.08
N HIS A 394 3.10 24.16 2.31
CA HIS A 394 2.10 23.52 3.15
C HIS A 394 1.08 24.52 3.75
N GLU A 395 1.49 25.75 4.02
CA GLU A 395 0.56 26.83 4.42
C GLU A 395 -0.38 27.19 3.26
N GLU A 396 0.11 27.30 2.03
CA GLU A 396 -0.72 27.51 0.84
C GLU A 396 -1.70 26.34 0.65
N LEU A 397 -1.22 25.11 0.76
CA LEU A 397 -2.06 23.92 0.64
C LEU A 397 -3.16 23.88 1.71
N MET A 398 -2.90 24.32 2.93
CA MET A 398 -3.93 24.44 3.96
C MET A 398 -5.07 25.37 3.53
N GLU A 399 -4.76 26.50 2.92
CA GLU A 399 -5.80 27.42 2.42
C GLU A 399 -6.62 26.81 1.27
N LEU A 400 -6.00 25.99 0.41
CA LEU A 400 -6.69 25.25 -0.65
C LEU A 400 -7.59 24.13 -0.10
N LEU A 401 -7.13 23.38 0.91
CA LEU A 401 -7.88 22.27 1.51
C LEU A 401 -9.06 22.74 2.38
N LYS A 402 -8.92 23.89 3.04
CA LYS A 402 -9.84 24.40 4.05
C LYS A 402 -11.32 24.47 3.62
N PRO A 403 -11.68 24.98 2.41
CA PRO A 403 -13.06 25.02 1.96
C PRO A 403 -13.70 23.63 1.90
N HIS A 404 -12.92 22.60 1.56
CA HIS A 404 -13.39 21.25 1.35
C HIS A 404 -13.52 20.43 2.64
N CYS A 405 -12.94 20.90 3.75
CA CYS A 405 -13.07 20.24 5.08
C CYS A 405 -14.54 20.15 5.56
N SER A 406 -15.43 21.00 5.05
CA SER A 406 -16.85 20.99 5.38
C SER A 406 -17.72 20.18 4.43
N HIS A 407 -17.13 19.53 3.41
CA HIS A 407 -17.90 18.72 2.46
C HIS A 407 -18.60 17.57 3.20
N PRO A 408 -19.93 17.37 3.03
CA PRO A 408 -20.70 16.46 3.87
C PRO A 408 -20.26 15.00 3.79
N GLU A 409 -19.74 14.57 2.67
CA GLU A 409 -19.34 13.19 2.43
C GLU A 409 -17.83 12.98 2.54
N TRP A 410 -17.03 13.86 1.93
CA TRP A 410 -15.59 13.71 1.77
C TRP A 410 -14.75 14.63 2.67
N GLY A 411 -15.38 15.55 3.39
CA GLY A 411 -14.68 16.59 4.17
C GLY A 411 -13.71 16.04 5.21
N TYR A 412 -13.93 14.83 5.71
CA TYR A 412 -13.04 14.19 6.67
C TYR A 412 -11.65 13.86 6.05
N LEU A 413 -11.58 13.51 4.76
CA LEU A 413 -10.31 13.29 4.04
C LEU A 413 -9.51 14.59 3.96
N PHE A 414 -10.18 15.68 3.57
CA PHE A 414 -9.57 17.01 3.49
C PHE A 414 -9.13 17.52 4.85
N ARG A 415 -9.94 17.26 5.88
CA ARG A 415 -9.61 17.65 7.24
C ARG A 415 -8.34 16.95 7.75
N THR A 416 -8.19 15.67 7.51
CA THR A 416 -6.98 14.91 7.88
C THR A 416 -5.76 15.50 7.18
N MET A 417 -5.84 15.80 5.89
CA MET A 417 -4.72 16.40 5.14
C MET A 417 -4.43 17.84 5.58
N TYR A 418 -5.45 18.63 5.89
CA TYR A 418 -5.29 19.97 6.44
C TYR A 418 -4.51 19.95 7.77
N ASP A 419 -4.90 19.09 8.70
CA ASP A 419 -4.24 18.98 10.01
C ASP A 419 -2.81 18.43 9.88
N LEU A 420 -2.56 17.51 8.92
CA LEU A 420 -1.21 17.04 8.60
C LEU A 420 -0.33 18.17 8.05
N CYS A 421 -0.85 19.01 7.14
CA CYS A 421 -0.13 20.17 6.62
C CYS A 421 0.21 21.18 7.72
N ALA A 422 -0.68 21.37 8.70
CA ALA A 422 -0.41 22.23 9.84
C ALA A 422 0.79 21.73 10.68
N VAL A 423 0.92 20.40 10.86
CA VAL A 423 2.08 19.80 11.52
C VAL A 423 3.33 19.99 10.70
N THR A 424 3.29 19.63 9.43
CA THR A 424 4.48 19.63 8.56
C THR A 424 4.99 21.04 8.27
N ALA A 425 4.11 22.01 8.09
CA ALA A 425 4.48 23.43 7.96
C ALA A 425 5.20 23.94 9.23
N ALA A 426 4.71 23.57 10.41
CA ALA A 426 5.30 24.02 11.66
C ALA A 426 6.62 23.29 12.01
N LYS A 427 6.76 22.03 11.55
CA LYS A 427 7.84 21.12 11.99
C LYS A 427 9.03 21.06 11.02
N CYS A 428 8.86 21.45 9.75
CA CYS A 428 9.81 21.20 8.67
C CYS A 428 11.22 21.79 8.91
N ASP A 429 11.35 22.88 9.66
CA ASP A 429 12.63 23.57 9.91
C ASP A 429 13.02 23.64 11.40
N ILE A 430 12.19 23.08 12.29
CA ILE A 430 12.38 23.26 13.74
C ILE A 430 13.71 22.70 14.24
N GLY A 431 14.16 21.55 13.71
CA GLY A 431 15.44 20.93 14.06
C GLY A 431 16.62 21.84 13.71
N MET A 432 16.65 22.38 12.50
CA MET A 432 17.70 23.29 12.04
C MET A 432 17.76 24.58 12.88
N ARG A 433 16.59 25.15 13.21
CA ARG A 433 16.49 26.35 14.05
C ARG A 433 16.99 26.10 15.47
N ILE A 434 16.63 24.94 16.06
CA ILE A 434 17.13 24.54 17.39
C ILE A 434 18.65 24.40 17.37
N ARG A 435 19.18 23.70 16.39
CA ARG A 435 20.63 23.49 16.27
C ARG A 435 21.38 24.81 16.11
N ALA A 436 20.92 25.70 15.24
CA ALA A 436 21.52 27.02 15.06
C ALA A 436 21.50 27.87 16.35
N ALA A 437 20.39 27.87 17.09
CA ALA A 437 20.27 28.58 18.35
C ALA A 437 21.19 27.98 19.46
N TYR A 438 21.32 26.65 19.49
CA TYR A 438 22.20 25.94 20.41
C TYR A 438 23.66 26.25 20.13
N GLU A 439 24.11 26.17 18.87
CA GLU A 439 25.47 26.51 18.44
C GLU A 439 25.84 27.98 18.76
N ALA A 440 24.85 28.88 18.60
CA ALA A 440 25.03 30.30 18.98
C ALA A 440 24.97 30.58 20.49
N GLY A 441 24.60 29.61 21.32
CA GLY A 441 24.36 29.78 22.75
C GLY A 441 23.19 30.71 23.08
N ASP A 442 22.23 30.89 22.13
CA ASP A 442 21.08 31.78 22.28
C ASP A 442 19.96 31.11 23.11
N LYS A 443 20.13 31.19 24.43
CA LYS A 443 19.13 30.63 25.38
C LYS A 443 17.74 31.26 25.26
N ALA A 444 17.67 32.52 24.80
CA ALA A 444 16.35 33.18 24.62
C ALA A 444 15.60 32.61 23.41
N GLU A 445 16.28 32.36 22.31
CA GLU A 445 15.68 31.68 21.15
C GLU A 445 15.37 30.23 21.47
N LEU A 446 16.25 29.50 22.16
CA LEU A 446 15.93 28.13 22.62
C LEU A 446 14.66 28.07 23.47
N GLY A 447 14.42 29.09 24.33
CA GLY A 447 13.20 29.20 25.10
C GLY A 447 11.95 29.37 24.22
N ARG A 448 12.04 30.19 23.15
CA ARG A 448 10.94 30.32 22.16
C ARG A 448 10.69 29.03 21.40
N LEU A 449 11.74 28.33 21.02
CA LEU A 449 11.67 27.06 20.32
C LEU A 449 11.10 25.93 21.20
N ALA A 450 11.38 25.92 22.51
CA ALA A 450 10.75 24.99 23.44
C ALA A 450 9.22 25.18 23.50
N VAL A 451 8.75 26.43 23.51
CA VAL A 451 7.30 26.74 23.41
C VAL A 451 6.73 26.29 22.08
N GLU A 452 7.49 26.51 20.99
CA GLU A 452 7.07 26.08 19.64
C GLU A 452 6.97 24.55 19.53
N LEU A 453 7.88 23.78 20.10
CA LEU A 453 7.80 22.31 20.16
C LEU A 453 6.51 21.84 20.86
N ARG A 454 6.12 22.50 21.96
CA ARG A 454 4.85 22.19 22.65
C ARG A 454 3.65 22.55 21.80
N ARG A 455 3.72 23.64 21.03
CA ARG A 455 2.67 24.01 20.06
C ARG A 455 2.57 22.97 18.94
N ILE A 456 3.71 22.52 18.39
CA ILE A 456 3.75 21.48 17.37
C ILE A 456 3.14 20.17 17.90
N ARG A 457 3.46 19.81 19.14
CA ARG A 457 2.81 18.65 19.80
C ARG A 457 1.28 18.75 19.77
N GLY A 458 0.73 19.93 20.05
CA GLY A 458 -0.73 20.15 19.95
C GLY A 458 -1.27 20.03 18.53
N LEU A 459 -0.49 20.42 17.51
CA LEU A 459 -0.87 20.19 16.10
C LEU A 459 -0.87 18.69 15.76
N VAL A 460 0.11 17.92 16.25
CA VAL A 460 0.12 16.46 16.08
C VAL A 460 -1.10 15.83 16.74
N GLU A 461 -1.54 16.31 17.91
CA GLU A 461 -2.76 15.85 18.57
C GLU A 461 -4.01 16.13 17.72
N ASN A 462 -4.13 17.31 17.11
CA ASN A 462 -5.23 17.62 16.18
C ASN A 462 -5.22 16.69 14.96
N PHE A 463 -4.05 16.47 14.35
CA PHE A 463 -3.90 15.52 13.26
C PHE A 463 -4.29 14.10 13.68
N TYR A 464 -3.84 13.63 14.83
CA TYR A 464 -4.21 12.34 15.40
C TYR A 464 -5.74 12.18 15.50
N GLU A 465 -6.45 13.20 16.02
CA GLU A 465 -7.91 13.14 16.16
C GLU A 465 -8.63 13.09 14.81
N SER A 466 -8.20 13.88 13.83
CA SER A 466 -8.80 13.85 12.48
C SER A 466 -8.48 12.52 11.76
N PHE A 467 -7.27 12.00 11.90
CA PHE A 467 -6.88 10.71 11.34
C PHE A 467 -7.60 9.54 12.02
N ARG A 468 -7.75 9.58 13.34
CA ARG A 468 -8.56 8.61 14.08
C ARG A 468 -10.02 8.61 13.61
N TYR A 469 -10.60 9.79 13.41
CA TYR A 469 -11.96 9.91 12.86
C TYR A 469 -12.07 9.28 11.46
N GLN A 470 -11.13 9.58 10.56
CA GLN A 470 -11.05 8.98 9.22
C GLN A 470 -10.97 7.45 9.31
N TRP A 471 -10.05 6.93 10.14
CA TRP A 471 -9.89 5.49 10.31
C TRP A 471 -11.16 4.79 10.79
N MET A 472 -11.78 5.30 11.87
CA MET A 472 -12.97 4.68 12.45
C MET A 472 -14.21 4.78 11.54
N LYS A 473 -14.20 5.73 10.61
CA LYS A 473 -15.26 5.87 9.60
C LYS A 473 -15.14 4.82 8.50
N GLU A 474 -13.94 4.40 8.16
CA GLU A 474 -13.67 3.52 7.01
C GLU A 474 -13.38 2.08 7.42
N ASN A 475 -12.69 1.88 8.53
CA ASN A 475 -12.10 0.62 8.93
C ASN A 475 -12.59 0.15 10.30
N LYS A 476 -12.38 -1.13 10.58
CA LYS A 476 -12.51 -1.67 11.95
C LYS A 476 -11.49 -0.99 12.88
N PRO A 477 -11.75 -0.91 14.20
CA PRO A 477 -10.83 -0.26 15.14
C PRO A 477 -9.43 -0.88 15.22
N HIS A 478 -9.33 -2.18 14.97
CA HIS A 478 -8.07 -2.92 15.00
C HIS A 478 -7.06 -2.35 13.99
N GLY A 479 -5.79 -2.37 14.35
CA GLY A 479 -4.70 -1.84 13.54
C GLY A 479 -4.41 -0.35 13.78
N PHE A 480 -5.36 0.43 14.31
CA PHE A 480 -5.12 1.83 14.65
C PHE A 480 -4.16 1.98 15.85
N ASP A 481 -4.05 0.97 16.70
CA ASP A 481 -3.08 0.90 17.80
C ASP A 481 -1.63 1.13 17.35
N VAL A 482 -1.29 0.77 16.11
CA VAL A 482 0.02 1.11 15.51
C VAL A 482 0.17 2.62 15.35
N SER A 483 -0.87 3.31 14.92
CA SER A 483 -0.88 4.78 14.79
C SER A 483 -0.88 5.46 16.15
N ASP A 484 -1.55 4.88 17.17
CA ASP A 484 -1.47 5.33 18.56
C ASP A 484 -0.02 5.35 19.06
N ILE A 485 0.73 4.27 18.81
CA ILE A 485 2.13 4.14 19.20
C ILE A 485 3.00 5.13 18.41
N ARG A 486 2.83 5.20 17.08
CA ARG A 486 3.64 6.07 16.20
C ARG A 486 3.45 7.55 16.54
N LEU A 487 2.22 8.04 16.55
CA LEU A 487 1.90 9.44 16.82
C LEU A 487 2.09 9.80 18.28
N GLY A 488 1.75 8.89 19.21
CA GLY A 488 2.06 9.03 20.62
C GLY A 488 3.56 9.17 20.89
N GLY A 489 4.39 8.42 20.18
CA GLY A 489 5.86 8.55 20.23
C GLY A 489 6.32 9.93 19.76
N VAL A 490 5.80 10.44 18.64
CA VAL A 490 6.11 11.80 18.15
C VAL A 490 5.72 12.87 19.18
N MET A 491 4.49 12.81 19.73
CA MET A 491 4.03 13.77 20.74
C MET A 491 4.90 13.76 22.00
N THR A 492 5.28 12.57 22.46
CA THR A 492 6.14 12.41 23.65
C THR A 492 7.54 12.93 23.37
N ARG A 493 8.11 12.63 22.19
CA ARG A 493 9.45 13.11 21.81
C ARG A 493 9.51 14.62 21.69
N LEU A 494 8.50 15.27 21.10
CA LEU A 494 8.41 16.74 21.05
C LEU A 494 8.41 17.37 22.46
N SER A 495 7.66 16.79 23.40
CA SER A 495 7.66 17.24 24.79
C SER A 495 9.04 17.06 25.43
N HIS A 496 9.65 15.88 25.26
CA HIS A 496 10.98 15.58 25.81
C HIS A 496 12.05 16.52 25.27
N CYS A 497 12.04 16.83 23.95
CA CYS A 497 12.96 17.82 23.40
C CYS A 497 12.77 19.21 24.02
N ALA A 498 11.52 19.63 24.22
CA ALA A 498 11.22 20.91 24.90
C ALA A 498 11.77 20.93 26.33
N ASP A 499 11.54 19.85 27.10
CA ASP A 499 12.06 19.71 28.48
C ASP A 499 13.60 19.78 28.50
N ARG A 500 14.29 19.10 27.58
CA ARG A 500 15.76 19.13 27.45
C ARG A 500 16.30 20.53 27.15
N LEU A 501 15.62 21.32 26.29
CA LEU A 501 15.97 22.73 26.04
C LEU A 501 15.80 23.57 27.31
N GLU A 502 14.71 23.39 28.06
CA GLU A 502 14.45 24.10 29.29
C GLU A 502 15.48 23.74 30.38
N ASP A 503 15.88 22.46 30.52
CA ASP A 503 16.92 22.01 31.43
C ASP A 503 18.27 22.67 31.11
N TYR A 504 18.63 22.73 29.81
CA TYR A 504 19.87 23.42 29.36
C TYR A 504 19.82 24.93 29.63
N ILE A 505 18.67 25.56 29.41
CA ILE A 505 18.49 27.00 29.67
C ILE A 505 18.70 27.31 31.16
N ARG A 506 18.12 26.47 32.04
CA ARG A 506 18.26 26.62 33.52
C ARG A 506 19.65 26.27 34.04
N GLY A 507 20.44 25.51 33.24
CA GLY A 507 21.74 25.00 33.66
C GLY A 507 21.67 23.72 34.50
N ASP A 508 20.55 22.99 34.40
CA ASP A 508 20.41 21.67 35.02
C ASP A 508 21.20 20.60 34.26
N ILE A 509 21.47 20.86 32.97
CA ILE A 509 22.43 20.13 32.13
C ILE A 509 23.35 21.12 31.42
N ASP A 510 24.60 20.70 31.16
CA ASP A 510 25.62 21.55 30.55
C ASP A 510 25.61 21.48 29.02
N ARG A 511 25.02 20.41 28.43
CA ARG A 511 25.04 20.17 26.99
C ARG A 511 23.85 19.29 26.55
N ILE A 512 23.57 19.31 25.25
CA ILE A 512 22.60 18.42 24.57
C ILE A 512 23.37 17.67 23.49
N GLU A 513 23.76 16.45 23.80
CA GLU A 513 24.67 15.66 22.98
C GLU A 513 24.14 15.40 21.56
N GLU A 514 22.82 15.19 21.42
CA GLU A 514 22.18 14.95 20.13
C GLU A 514 22.31 16.16 19.16
N LEU A 515 22.45 17.40 19.71
CA LEU A 515 22.64 18.60 18.90
C LEU A 515 24.10 18.84 18.50
N GLU A 516 25.04 18.13 19.13
CA GLU A 516 26.47 18.22 18.82
C GLU A 516 26.91 17.21 17.75
N GLU A 517 26.07 16.23 17.44
CA GLU A 517 26.30 15.31 16.32
C GLU A 517 26.27 16.06 14.99
N VAL A 518 27.22 15.75 14.11
CA VAL A 518 27.27 16.32 12.76
C VAL A 518 26.13 15.76 11.91
N LEU A 519 25.34 16.65 11.35
CA LEU A 519 24.31 16.23 10.37
C LEU A 519 24.97 15.70 9.10
N LEU A 520 24.60 14.50 8.72
CA LEU A 520 25.03 13.89 7.47
C LEU A 520 23.92 14.02 6.42
N ASP A 521 24.31 14.36 5.19
CA ASP A 521 23.36 14.40 4.07
C ASP A 521 22.92 12.97 3.73
N MET A 522 21.65 12.69 3.97
CA MET A 522 21.04 11.39 3.71
C MET A 522 20.70 11.18 2.22
N ARG A 523 20.89 12.19 1.37
CA ARG A 523 20.66 12.05 -0.07
C ARG A 523 21.72 11.16 -0.69
N THR A 524 21.26 10.18 -1.47
CA THR A 524 22.16 9.31 -2.22
C THR A 524 22.86 10.14 -3.31
N PRO A 525 24.21 10.12 -3.39
CA PRO A 525 24.92 10.79 -4.48
C PRO A 525 24.37 10.34 -5.84
N ALA A 526 24.28 11.27 -6.80
CA ALA A 526 23.80 10.99 -8.16
C ALA A 526 24.62 9.90 -8.90
N SER A 527 25.82 9.61 -8.41
CA SER A 527 26.73 8.56 -8.89
C SER A 527 26.52 7.18 -8.26
N ALA A 528 25.71 7.08 -7.22
CA ALA A 528 25.36 5.78 -6.66
C ALA A 528 24.42 5.09 -7.66
N ASP A 529 24.98 4.09 -8.34
CA ASP A 529 24.36 3.42 -9.48
C ASP A 529 23.24 2.45 -9.02
N TYR A 530 22.12 3.02 -8.62
CA TYR A 530 20.85 2.31 -8.53
C TYR A 530 20.06 2.47 -9.84
N GLY A 531 20.69 2.10 -10.96
CA GLY A 531 20.08 2.00 -12.27
C GLY A 531 19.27 3.24 -12.67
N GLN A 532 19.90 4.27 -13.22
CA GLN A 532 19.29 5.47 -13.84
C GLN A 532 18.31 6.29 -12.97
N ARG A 533 18.17 6.01 -11.69
CA ARG A 533 17.31 6.77 -10.80
C ARG A 533 18.07 7.97 -10.22
N LYS A 534 18.14 9.02 -11.00
CA LYS A 534 18.91 10.23 -10.73
C LYS A 534 18.54 10.99 -9.44
N TYR A 535 17.50 10.60 -8.68
CA TYR A 535 16.86 11.54 -7.77
C TYR A 535 16.35 10.96 -6.46
N LEU A 536 16.59 9.69 -6.17
CA LEU A 536 16.04 9.14 -4.96
C LEU A 536 17.11 9.11 -3.88
N ASN A 537 16.95 9.98 -2.94
CA ASN A 537 17.42 9.72 -1.61
C ASN A 537 16.89 8.33 -1.20
N TYR A 538 17.77 7.44 -0.79
CA TYR A 538 17.38 6.14 -0.26
C TYR A 538 16.28 6.25 0.79
N TRP A 539 16.38 7.27 1.65
CA TRP A 539 15.44 7.56 2.72
C TRP A 539 14.11 8.11 2.22
N ASP A 540 14.09 8.94 1.18
CA ASP A 540 12.85 9.42 0.57
C ASP A 540 11.99 8.25 0.08
N ARG A 541 12.63 7.22 -0.42
CA ARG A 541 11.97 6.04 -0.94
C ARG A 541 11.61 5.04 0.16
N ASN A 542 12.50 4.84 1.12
CA ASN A 542 12.40 3.79 2.14
C ASN A 542 11.97 4.32 3.51
N ALA A 543 11.80 5.62 3.64
CA ALA A 543 11.28 6.28 4.84
C ALA A 543 9.78 5.96 5.08
N ARG A 544 9.41 4.70 4.89
CA ARG A 544 8.06 4.19 5.08
C ARG A 544 7.78 3.84 6.52
N GLN A 545 8.84 3.54 7.25
CA GLN A 545 8.74 3.05 8.61
C GLN A 545 9.16 4.15 9.58
N TYR A 546 8.37 4.32 10.59
CA TYR A 546 8.61 5.24 11.68
C TYR A 546 10.05 5.13 12.24
N CYS A 547 10.55 3.92 12.51
CA CYS A 547 11.88 3.71 13.08
C CYS A 547 13.02 4.11 12.14
N ASP A 548 12.81 4.10 10.85
CA ASP A 548 13.87 4.46 9.88
C ASP A 548 14.10 5.97 9.80
N ILE A 549 13.11 6.77 10.22
CA ILE A 549 13.16 8.23 10.09
C ILE A 549 13.44 8.91 11.42
N THR A 550 12.79 8.46 12.50
CA THR A 550 12.81 9.17 13.78
C THR A 550 14.00 8.84 14.64
N SER A 551 14.66 7.71 14.42
CA SER A 551 15.81 7.29 15.22
C SER A 551 16.83 6.52 14.41
N ALA A 552 18.11 6.80 14.63
CA ALA A 552 19.21 5.97 14.18
C ALA A 552 19.32 4.65 14.98
N ASN A 553 18.61 4.55 16.10
CA ASN A 553 18.59 3.39 16.98
C ASN A 553 17.29 2.63 16.78
N MET A 554 17.39 1.42 16.27
CA MET A 554 16.24 0.57 16.00
C MET A 554 15.93 -0.30 17.21
N LEU A 555 14.82 -0.01 17.91
CA LEU A 555 14.29 -0.88 18.96
C LEU A 555 13.58 -2.10 18.37
N PHE A 556 13.00 -1.96 17.20
CA PHE A 556 12.29 -3.00 16.49
C PHE A 556 12.45 -2.80 14.99
N LYS A 557 13.00 -3.78 14.31
CA LYS A 557 12.98 -3.81 12.85
C LYS A 557 11.73 -4.56 12.42
N PRO A 558 10.69 -3.89 11.92
CA PRO A 558 9.65 -4.60 11.19
C PRO A 558 10.34 -5.34 10.05
N ARG A 559 9.99 -6.59 9.85
CA ARG A 559 10.45 -7.29 8.66
C ARG A 559 9.87 -6.54 7.47
N THR A 560 10.74 -5.96 6.69
CA THR A 560 10.36 -5.38 5.40
C THR A 560 9.93 -6.52 4.50
N CYS A 561 8.79 -6.36 3.90
CA CYS A 561 8.39 -7.18 2.77
C CYS A 561 9.34 -6.97 1.60
#